data_6a1e55b08f5e9d2dfb524354546e728c
#
_entry.id   6a1e55b08f5e9d2dfb524354546e728c
#
_cell.length_a   1.000
_cell.length_b   1.000
_cell.length_c   1.000
_cell.angle_alpha   90.00
_cell.angle_beta   90.00
_cell.angle_gamma   90.00
#
_symmetry.space_group_name_H-M   'P 1'
#
loop_
_entity.id
_entity.type
_entity.pdbx_description
1 polymer ?
#
loop_
_entity_poly.entity_id
_entity_poly.type
_entity_poly.pdbx_seq_one_letter_code
_entity_poly.pdbx_strand_id
1 'polypeptide(L)' 'MLLRAEDQARFHGRIDDNGGTVWASYRIEGRVEGKPVVQSDKRMFASEQEARTWLTGEAEERGFKNFEPEVRAGGVT' A
#
# COMPACT_ATOMS: atom_id res chain seq x y z
N MET A 1 0.07 9.21 14.25
CA MET A 1 -0.89 9.93 13.39
C MET A 1 -1.12 9.15 12.10
N LEU A 2 -2.36 9.05 11.66
CA LEU A 2 -2.73 8.32 10.45
C LEU A 2 -3.06 9.32 9.35
N LEU A 3 -2.30 9.31 8.27
CA LEU A 3 -2.63 10.12 7.10
C LEU A 3 -3.87 9.54 6.41
N ARG A 4 -4.82 10.39 6.09
CA ARG A 4 -6.09 9.99 5.49
C ARG A 4 -6.26 10.70 4.14
N ALA A 5 -7.18 10.16 3.32
CA ALA A 5 -7.47 10.76 2.03
C ALA A 5 -7.88 12.23 2.14
N GLU A 6 -8.59 12.59 3.21
CA GLU A 6 -9.01 13.97 3.45
C GLU A 6 -7.86 14.93 3.72
N ASP A 7 -6.66 14.42 4.01
CA ASP A 7 -5.45 15.21 4.23
C ASP A 7 -4.71 15.49 2.93
N GLN A 8 -5.36 15.31 1.78
CA GLN A 8 -4.73 15.43 0.47
C GLN A 8 -3.59 14.45 0.29
N ALA A 9 -3.66 13.33 0.98
CA ALA A 9 -2.64 12.31 0.92
C ALA A 9 -2.84 11.41 -0.30
N ARG A 10 -1.75 10.78 -0.72
CA ARG A 10 -1.76 9.79 -1.81
C ARG A 10 -1.29 8.45 -1.26
N PHE A 11 -2.01 7.40 -1.64
CA PHE A 11 -1.70 6.04 -1.22
C PHE A 11 -1.15 5.27 -2.40
N HIS A 12 0.06 4.75 -2.25
CA HIS A 12 0.71 3.91 -3.25
C HIS A 12 0.91 2.53 -2.66
N GLY A 13 0.30 1.53 -3.27
CA GLY A 13 0.46 0.14 -2.84
C GLY A 13 1.12 -0.69 -3.91
N ARG A 14 1.96 -1.63 -3.51
CA ARG A 14 2.67 -2.51 -4.42
C ARG A 14 2.70 -3.92 -3.87
N ILE A 15 2.55 -4.89 -4.76
CA ILE A 15 2.67 -6.30 -4.45
C ILE A 15 3.80 -6.87 -5.31
N ASP A 16 4.78 -7.49 -4.67
CA ASP A 16 5.88 -8.16 -5.33
C ASP A 16 5.74 -9.66 -5.07
N ASP A 17 5.45 -10.43 -6.12
CA ASP A 17 5.33 -11.88 -6.04
C ASP A 17 6.60 -12.51 -6.60
N ASN A 18 7.36 -13.18 -5.74
CA ASN A 18 8.62 -13.80 -6.08
C ASN A 18 8.52 -15.33 -6.19
N GLY A 19 7.31 -15.84 -6.48
CA GLY A 19 7.13 -17.26 -6.73
C GLY A 19 6.96 -18.13 -5.50
N GLY A 20 7.18 -17.64 -4.34
CA GLY A 20 7.00 -18.38 -3.09
C GLY A 20 6.78 -17.45 -1.92
N THR A 21 7.12 -16.21 -2.11
CA THR A 21 6.97 -15.17 -1.11
C THR A 21 6.34 -13.95 -1.76
N VAL A 22 5.28 -13.46 -1.15
CA VAL A 22 4.58 -12.27 -1.64
C VAL A 22 4.79 -11.14 -0.64
N TRP A 23 5.35 -10.05 -1.11
CA TRP A 23 5.55 -8.85 -0.31
C TRP A 23 4.53 -7.79 -0.70
N ALA A 24 3.86 -7.25 0.28
CA ALA A 24 2.99 -6.10 0.08
C ALA A 24 3.59 -4.91 0.80
N SER A 25 3.59 -3.78 0.14
CA SER A 25 4.10 -2.55 0.73
C SER A 25 3.21 -1.39 0.34
N TYR A 26 3.16 -0.37 1.18
CA TYR A 26 2.47 0.86 0.83
C TYR A 26 3.28 2.06 1.28
N ARG A 27 3.02 3.17 0.63
CA ARG A 27 3.60 4.45 0.97
C ARG A 27 2.50 5.49 0.86
N ILE A 28 2.36 6.27 1.89
CA ILE A 28 1.38 7.35 1.93
C ILE A 28 2.14 8.66 2.05
N GLU A 29 1.89 9.56 1.13
CA GLU A 29 2.49 10.89 1.13
C GLU A 29 1.38 11.91 1.34
N GLY A 30 1.57 12.81 2.28
CA GLY A 30 0.60 13.84 2.57
C GLY A 30 1.24 15.03 3.27
N ARG A 31 0.40 15.94 3.72
CA ARG A 31 0.86 17.12 4.45
C ARG A 31 0.08 17.26 5.74
N VAL A 32 0.79 17.59 6.80
CA VAL A 32 0.21 17.90 8.09
C VAL A 32 0.75 19.26 8.52
N GLU A 33 -0.14 20.20 8.71
CA GLU A 33 0.23 21.58 9.09
C GLU A 33 1.24 22.19 8.11
N GLY A 34 1.05 21.90 6.82
CA GLY A 34 1.92 22.44 5.78
C GLY A 34 3.24 21.70 5.60
N LYS A 35 3.52 20.72 6.43
CA LYS A 35 4.76 19.96 6.36
C LYS A 35 4.54 18.61 5.67
N PRO A 36 5.45 18.18 4.79
CA PRO A 36 5.33 16.88 4.15
C PRO A 36 5.53 15.77 5.16
N VAL A 37 4.67 14.75 5.07
CA VAL A 37 4.75 13.57 5.92
C VAL A 37 4.64 12.34 5.03
N VAL A 38 5.50 11.35 5.31
CA VAL A 38 5.48 10.08 4.60
C VAL A 38 5.31 8.96 5.61
N GLN A 39 4.38 8.05 5.34
CA GLN A 39 4.19 6.85 6.13
C GLN A 39 4.31 5.65 5.21
N SER A 40 4.94 4.60 5.68
CA SER A 40 5.09 3.38 4.88
C SER A 40 5.09 2.16 5.78
N ASP A 41 4.70 1.03 5.21
CA ASP A 41 4.77 -0.25 5.89
C ASP A 41 4.94 -1.35 4.84
N LYS A 42 5.39 -2.51 5.30
CA LYS A 42 5.69 -3.64 4.44
C LYS A 42 5.39 -4.92 5.18
N ARG A 43 4.75 -5.86 4.51
CA ARG A 43 4.37 -7.12 5.13
C ARG A 43 4.46 -8.26 4.13
N MET A 44 4.82 -9.45 4.63
CA MET A 44 4.93 -10.65 3.82
C MET A 44 3.65 -11.48 3.94
N PHE A 45 3.24 -12.10 2.83
CA PHE A 45 2.05 -12.95 2.77
C PHE A 45 2.35 -14.24 2.02
N ALA A 46 1.49 -15.22 2.24
CA ALA A 46 1.59 -16.49 1.55
C ALA A 46 1.02 -16.45 0.12
N SER A 47 0.12 -15.50 -0.15
CA SER A 47 -0.52 -15.39 -1.46
C SER A 47 -0.73 -13.94 -1.85
N GLU A 48 -0.86 -13.73 -3.16
CA GLU A 48 -1.17 -12.42 -3.71
C GLU A 48 -2.53 -11.92 -3.23
N GLN A 49 -3.50 -12.82 -3.10
CA GLN A 49 -4.83 -12.44 -2.65
C GLN A 49 -4.81 -11.88 -1.23
N GLU A 50 -4.08 -12.51 -0.33
CA GLU A 50 -3.94 -12.02 1.03
C GLU A 50 -3.27 -10.66 1.07
N ALA A 51 -2.23 -10.47 0.26
CA ALA A 51 -1.53 -9.20 0.16
C ALA A 51 -2.47 -8.10 -0.35
N ARG A 52 -3.26 -8.41 -1.36
CA ARG A 52 -4.22 -7.48 -1.95
C ARG A 52 -5.30 -7.09 -0.93
N THR A 53 -5.81 -8.07 -0.18
CA THR A 53 -6.81 -7.83 0.85
C THR A 53 -6.27 -6.90 1.93
N TRP A 54 -5.03 -7.13 2.35
CA TRP A 54 -4.41 -6.27 3.35
C TRP A 54 -4.23 -4.83 2.85
N LEU A 55 -3.69 -4.66 1.64
CA LEU A 55 -3.48 -3.33 1.07
C LEU A 55 -4.80 -2.58 0.89
N THR A 56 -5.81 -3.27 0.38
CA THR A 56 -7.13 -2.67 0.19
C THR A 56 -7.73 -2.24 1.52
N GLY A 57 -7.61 -3.09 2.55
CA GLY A 57 -8.08 -2.76 3.89
C GLY A 57 -7.37 -1.55 4.47
N GLU A 58 -6.06 -1.46 4.30
CA GLU A 58 -5.29 -0.32 4.77
C GLU A 58 -5.68 0.97 4.06
N ALA A 59 -5.92 0.89 2.75
CA ALA A 59 -6.36 2.04 1.97
C ALA A 59 -7.75 2.50 2.39
N GLU A 60 -8.69 1.56 2.52
CA GLU A 60 -10.07 1.88 2.91
C GLU A 60 -10.16 2.47 4.31
N GLU A 61 -9.37 1.95 5.23
CA GLU A 61 -9.33 2.45 6.60
C GLU A 61 -8.94 3.93 6.64
N ARG A 62 -8.17 4.37 5.66
CA ARG A 62 -7.72 5.76 5.53
C ARG A 62 -8.61 6.60 4.62
N GLY A 63 -9.69 6.02 4.11
CA GLY A 63 -10.64 6.73 3.26
C GLY A 63 -10.28 6.77 1.78
N PHE A 64 -9.30 5.99 1.35
CA PHE A 64 -8.95 5.89 -0.06
C PHE A 64 -9.88 4.89 -0.74
N LYS A 65 -10.65 5.35 -1.71
CA LYS A 65 -11.60 4.52 -2.45
C LYS A 65 -11.03 4.18 -3.82
N ASN A 66 -11.47 3.05 -4.36
CA ASN A 66 -11.07 2.60 -5.70
C ASN A 66 -9.56 2.39 -5.82
N PHE A 67 -8.94 2.00 -4.72
CA PHE A 67 -7.52 1.71 -4.70
C PHE A 67 -7.22 0.41 -5.47
N GLU A 68 -6.20 0.45 -6.32
CA GLU A 68 -5.68 -0.74 -6.98
C GLU A 68 -4.16 -0.78 -6.78
N PRO A 69 -3.62 -1.88 -6.25
CA PRO A 69 -2.18 -1.99 -6.08
C PRO A 69 -1.48 -2.26 -7.39
N GLU A 70 -0.22 -1.81 -7.48
CA GLU A 70 0.66 -2.22 -8.57
C GLU A 70 1.15 -3.63 -8.25
N VAL A 71 0.96 -4.55 -9.18
CA VAL A 71 1.39 -5.94 -8.99
C VAL A 71 2.59 -6.22 -9.89
N ARG A 72 3.66 -6.71 -9.28
CA ARG A 72 4.86 -7.12 -10.00
C ARG A 72 5.14 -8.59 -9.72
N ALA A 73 5.29 -9.37 -10.78
CA ALA A 73 5.74 -10.75 -10.68
C ALA A 73 7.26 -10.74 -10.78
N GLY A 74 7.92 -10.80 -9.65
CA GLY A 74 9.38 -10.83 -9.62
C GLY A 74 9.90 -12.16 -10.08
N GLY A 75 11.11 -12.16 -10.63
CA GLY A 75 11.75 -13.38 -11.05
C GLY A 75 11.24 -13.96 -12.37
N VAL A 76 10.37 -13.27 -13.03
CA VAL A 76 9.94 -13.66 -14.38
C VAL A 76 10.94 -13.08 -15.37
N THR A 77 11.55 -13.95 -16.08
CA THR A 77 12.53 -13.55 -17.08
C THR A 77 11.99 -13.84 -18.47
#